data_bd74767f7fdd65e4823f6b4766345e01
#
_entry.id   bd74767f7fdd65e4823f6b4766345e01
#
_cell.length_a   1.000
_cell.length_b   1.000
_cell.length_c   1.000
_cell.angle_alpha   90.00
_cell.angle_beta   90.00
_cell.angle_gamma   90.00
#
_symmetry.space_group_name_H-M   'P 1'
#
loop_
_entity.id
_entity.type
_entity.pdbx_description
1 polymer ?
#
loop_
_entity_poly.entity_id
_entity_poly.type
_entity_poly.pdbx_seq_one_letter_code
_entity_poly.pdbx_strand_id
1 'polypeptide(L)'
;MPVSKVDVNTFLDLAKSNPVFDARSPQEYAYAHIPGAKSLPIFNDEQRAEIGTTYKQISRQDAIKLGLKYFGPQLNQYIQIVEQVLQTYSTQNQKVLVHCWRGGMRSGAMAWLLGFYGFDVVLLEGGYKAYRNFVLQQLSLPFKFNVIGGYTGSGKTEVLQELKQHNQAVIDLEQIACHKGSSFGALGMKEQPSQEQFENNLALELSKNYYINEQQQFIQPKPIWIENESQRIGLINLPKPFYETILSSPLIVLNIPFNQRLDYIVSNYGRFDNDKLVTAVMRIQKRLGGLDTKNTINFLLEGNTKAAFEVLLKYYDKQYEKSAEKSGRKAEVVSAEIVDAKQNATLILNKVIPSNDSH
;
A
#
# COMPACT_ATOMS: atom_id res chain seq x y z
N MET A 1 -17.54 11.82 31.99
CA MET A 1 -17.63 10.71 31.05
C MET A 1 -16.24 10.29 30.65
N PRO A 2 -15.94 9.00 30.47
CA PRO A 2 -14.57 8.55 30.36
C PRO A 2 -14.03 8.82 28.95
N VAL A 3 -13.10 9.76 28.86
CA VAL A 3 -12.13 9.78 27.75
C VAL A 3 -10.98 8.89 28.20
N SER A 4 -10.81 7.76 27.57
CA SER A 4 -9.69 6.85 27.83
C SER A 4 -8.54 7.12 26.85
N LYS A 5 -7.31 6.81 27.27
CA LYS A 5 -6.13 6.82 26.39
C LYS A 5 -5.58 5.40 26.35
N VAL A 6 -5.21 4.97 25.16
CA VAL A 6 -4.68 3.62 24.95
C VAL A 6 -3.43 3.67 24.06
N ASP A 7 -2.58 2.67 24.18
CA ASP A 7 -1.44 2.47 23.29
C ASP A 7 -1.87 2.09 21.87
N VAL A 8 -0.91 2.02 20.95
CA VAL A 8 -1.17 1.80 19.52
C VAL A 8 -1.77 0.42 19.25
N ASN A 9 -1.37 -0.63 19.95
CA ASN A 9 -1.88 -1.98 19.73
C ASN A 9 -3.34 -2.07 20.12
N THR A 10 -3.68 -1.63 21.34
CA THR A 10 -5.04 -1.55 21.84
C THR A 10 -5.92 -0.67 20.95
N PHE A 11 -5.38 0.46 20.47
CA PHE A 11 -6.10 1.36 19.57
C PHE A 11 -6.44 0.69 18.24
N LEU A 12 -5.48 0.00 17.62
CA LEU A 12 -5.69 -0.70 16.36
C LEU A 12 -6.63 -1.91 16.51
N ASP A 13 -6.62 -2.60 17.64
CA ASP A 13 -7.58 -3.65 17.91
C ASP A 13 -9.01 -3.10 18.01
N LEU A 14 -9.20 -2.00 18.71
CA LEU A 14 -10.48 -1.31 18.77
C LEU A 14 -10.93 -0.78 17.38
N ALA A 15 -10.00 -0.34 16.56
CA ALA A 15 -10.26 0.18 15.21
C ALA A 15 -10.85 -0.87 14.25
N LYS A 16 -10.72 -2.17 14.55
CA LYS A 16 -11.33 -3.25 13.75
C LYS A 16 -12.86 -3.19 13.73
N SER A 17 -13.47 -2.64 14.77
CA SER A 17 -14.94 -2.58 14.94
C SER A 17 -15.49 -1.18 15.23
N ASN A 18 -14.63 -0.18 15.33
CA ASN A 18 -15.04 1.18 15.71
C ASN A 18 -14.43 2.22 14.73
N PRO A 19 -15.12 3.33 14.48
CA PRO A 19 -14.60 4.39 13.62
C PRO A 19 -13.41 5.11 14.25
N VAL A 20 -12.42 5.39 13.40
CA VAL A 20 -11.26 6.20 13.74
C VAL A 20 -11.39 7.58 13.09
N PHE A 21 -11.22 8.63 13.85
CA PHE A 21 -11.23 10.02 13.39
C PHE A 21 -9.87 10.68 13.54
N ASP A 22 -9.39 11.23 12.44
CA ASP A 22 -8.14 12.00 12.38
C ASP A 22 -8.44 13.49 12.51
N ALA A 23 -8.08 14.08 13.64
CA ALA A 23 -8.28 15.50 13.94
C ALA A 23 -7.15 16.41 13.41
N ARG A 24 -6.28 15.91 12.54
CA ARG A 24 -5.25 16.70 11.85
C ARG A 24 -5.88 17.52 10.74
N SER A 25 -5.12 18.46 10.17
CA SER A 25 -5.59 19.26 9.05
C SER A 25 -5.78 18.41 7.77
N PRO A 26 -6.59 18.90 6.81
CA PRO A 26 -6.86 18.17 5.56
C PRO A 26 -5.58 17.76 4.81
N GLN A 27 -4.58 18.64 4.73
CA GLN A 27 -3.31 18.36 4.06
C GLN A 27 -2.48 17.30 4.81
N GLU A 28 -2.46 17.35 6.16
CA GLU A 28 -1.80 16.32 6.97
C GLU A 28 -2.45 14.94 6.74
N TYR A 29 -3.79 14.88 6.65
CA TYR A 29 -4.55 13.66 6.37
C TYR A 29 -4.32 13.16 4.94
N ALA A 30 -4.41 14.03 3.94
CA ALA A 30 -4.25 13.68 2.53
C ALA A 30 -2.84 13.15 2.23
N TYR A 31 -1.83 13.69 2.90
CA TYR A 31 -0.45 13.20 2.74
C TYR A 31 -0.31 11.76 3.22
N ALA A 32 -0.76 11.46 4.44
CA ALA A 32 -0.82 10.09 4.96
C ALA A 32 -1.66 10.02 6.24
N HIS A 33 -2.41 8.94 6.42
CA HIS A 33 -3.30 8.70 7.56
C HIS A 33 -3.29 7.22 7.98
N ILE A 34 -3.88 6.91 9.13
CA ILE A 34 -4.15 5.52 9.53
C ILE A 34 -5.18 4.95 8.54
N PRO A 35 -4.89 3.83 7.83
CA PRO A 35 -5.81 3.27 6.87
C PRO A 35 -7.21 3.04 7.47
N GLY A 36 -8.24 3.51 6.77
CA GLY A 36 -9.64 3.44 7.24
C GLY A 36 -10.08 4.59 8.15
N ALA A 37 -9.17 5.40 8.67
CA ALA A 37 -9.53 6.60 9.44
C ALA A 37 -10.34 7.59 8.58
N LYS A 38 -11.23 8.33 9.25
CA LYS A 38 -12.03 9.40 8.65
C LYS A 38 -11.41 10.75 9.00
N SER A 39 -11.34 11.65 8.02
CA SER A 39 -10.89 13.02 8.25
C SER A 39 -11.94 13.79 9.06
N LEU A 40 -11.55 14.30 10.22
CA LEU A 40 -12.37 15.17 11.07
C LEU A 40 -11.49 16.32 11.57
N PRO A 41 -11.03 17.21 10.67
CA PRO A 41 -10.05 18.22 11.00
C PRO A 41 -10.64 19.26 11.95
N ILE A 42 -9.96 19.48 13.08
CA ILE A 42 -10.35 20.53 14.02
C ILE A 42 -10.05 21.93 13.46
N PHE A 43 -9.09 22.02 12.54
CA PHE A 43 -8.68 23.22 11.83
C PHE A 43 -8.39 22.88 10.37
N ASN A 44 -8.74 23.79 9.46
CA ASN A 44 -8.24 23.72 8.09
C ASN A 44 -6.73 24.01 8.02
N ASP A 45 -6.12 23.94 6.86
CA ASP A 45 -4.67 24.06 6.71
C ASP A 45 -4.16 25.46 7.05
N GLU A 46 -4.90 26.52 6.66
CA GLU A 46 -4.59 27.92 6.96
C GLU A 46 -4.69 28.21 8.45
N GLN A 47 -5.79 27.83 9.07
CA GLN A 47 -6.01 27.97 10.52
C GLN A 47 -4.94 27.24 11.32
N ARG A 48 -4.60 26.01 10.88
CA ARG A 48 -3.54 25.21 11.50
C ARG A 48 -2.17 25.91 11.40
N ALA A 49 -1.86 26.51 10.25
CA ALA A 49 -0.62 27.26 10.04
C ALA A 49 -0.57 28.51 10.93
N GLU A 50 -1.66 29.29 10.97
CA GLU A 50 -1.76 30.49 11.80
C GLU A 50 -1.63 30.18 13.29
N ILE A 51 -2.36 29.17 13.79
CA ILE A 51 -2.25 28.71 15.20
C ILE A 51 -0.82 28.23 15.48
N GLY A 52 -0.20 27.51 14.56
CA GLY A 52 1.17 27.01 14.71
C GLY A 52 2.20 28.14 14.78
N THR A 53 2.03 29.20 14.01
CA THR A 53 2.85 30.40 14.02
C THR A 53 2.66 31.19 15.33
N THR A 54 1.41 31.41 15.72
CA THR A 54 1.06 32.07 17.00
C THR A 54 1.67 31.33 18.19
N TYR A 55 1.59 30.00 18.20
CA TYR A 55 2.18 29.18 19.27
C TYR A 55 3.69 29.34 19.39
N LYS A 56 4.40 29.45 18.25
CA LYS A 56 5.87 29.55 18.22
C LYS A 56 6.39 30.95 18.46
N GLN A 57 5.69 31.98 17.94
CA GLN A 57 6.20 33.34 17.85
C GLN A 57 5.58 34.28 18.90
N ILE A 58 4.38 33.99 19.39
CA ILE A 58 3.67 34.88 20.34
C ILE A 58 3.57 34.20 21.70
N SER A 59 2.55 33.32 21.87
CA SER A 59 2.39 32.58 23.10
C SER A 59 1.48 31.33 22.91
N ARG A 60 1.62 30.37 23.84
CA ARG A 60 0.70 29.23 23.95
C ARG A 60 -0.73 29.68 24.22
N GLN A 61 -0.93 30.68 25.08
CA GLN A 61 -2.26 31.18 25.47
C GLN A 61 -2.99 31.82 24.29
N ASP A 62 -2.29 32.63 23.49
CA ASP A 62 -2.89 33.29 22.33
C ASP A 62 -3.22 32.28 21.23
N ALA A 63 -2.37 31.26 21.02
CA ALA A 63 -2.68 30.15 20.12
C ALA A 63 -3.92 29.36 20.57
N ILE A 64 -4.11 29.15 21.88
CA ILE A 64 -5.33 28.51 22.39
C ILE A 64 -6.56 29.38 22.14
N LYS A 65 -6.50 30.69 22.45
CA LYS A 65 -7.63 31.61 22.18
C LYS A 65 -8.00 31.63 20.71
N LEU A 66 -7.00 31.70 19.83
CA LEU A 66 -7.21 31.63 18.39
C LEU A 66 -7.85 30.32 17.97
N GLY A 67 -7.36 29.19 18.48
CA GLY A 67 -7.94 27.87 18.24
C GLY A 67 -9.40 27.77 18.68
N LEU A 68 -9.75 28.30 19.87
CA LEU A 68 -11.12 28.35 20.35
C LEU A 68 -12.04 29.21 19.48
N LYS A 69 -11.53 30.32 18.93
CA LYS A 69 -12.28 31.15 17.97
C LYS A 69 -12.67 30.37 16.70
N TYR A 70 -11.81 29.47 16.21
CA TYR A 70 -12.12 28.64 15.05
C TYR A 70 -12.92 27.39 15.41
N PHE A 71 -12.67 26.75 16.54
CA PHE A 71 -13.32 25.52 16.96
C PHE A 71 -14.75 25.74 17.42
N GLY A 72 -15.03 26.80 18.21
CA GLY A 72 -16.31 27.07 18.83
C GLY A 72 -17.51 27.07 17.87
N PRO A 73 -17.48 27.78 16.75
CA PRO A 73 -18.59 27.83 15.79
C PRO A 73 -18.94 26.47 15.14
N GLN A 74 -18.02 25.49 15.17
CA GLN A 74 -18.16 24.21 14.48
C GLN A 74 -18.57 23.05 15.40
N LEU A 75 -18.74 23.27 16.70
CA LEU A 75 -18.97 22.19 17.69
C LEU A 75 -20.13 21.27 17.30
N ASN A 76 -21.28 21.83 16.92
CA ASN A 76 -22.45 21.05 16.51
C ASN A 76 -22.19 20.23 15.23
N GLN A 77 -21.45 20.79 14.30
CA GLN A 77 -21.13 20.11 13.05
C GLN A 77 -20.25 18.86 13.27
N TYR A 78 -19.27 18.93 14.18
CA TYR A 78 -18.46 17.76 14.53
C TYR A 78 -19.30 16.62 15.12
N ILE A 79 -20.24 16.94 15.99
CA ILE A 79 -21.16 15.95 16.56
C ILE A 79 -21.97 15.29 15.44
N GLN A 80 -22.60 16.06 14.56
CA GLN A 80 -23.41 15.54 13.44
C GLN A 80 -22.60 14.64 12.50
N ILE A 81 -21.35 15.00 12.17
CA ILE A 81 -20.49 14.16 11.34
C ILE A 81 -20.21 12.82 12.04
N VAL A 82 -19.91 12.84 13.32
CA VAL A 82 -19.64 11.60 14.07
C VAL A 82 -20.89 10.73 14.14
N GLU A 83 -22.07 11.29 14.41
CA GLU A 83 -23.35 10.56 14.40
C GLU A 83 -23.62 9.89 13.07
N GLN A 84 -23.43 10.61 11.95
CA GLN A 84 -23.63 10.06 10.61
C GLN A 84 -22.66 8.88 10.33
N VAL A 85 -21.41 8.99 10.73
CA VAL A 85 -20.45 7.89 10.59
C VAL A 85 -20.84 6.70 11.46
N LEU A 86 -21.27 6.92 12.70
CA LEU A 86 -21.69 5.85 13.62
C LEU A 86 -22.86 5.05 13.08
N GLN A 87 -23.80 5.67 12.36
CA GLN A 87 -24.92 4.98 11.70
C GLN A 87 -24.49 3.92 10.68
N THR A 88 -23.27 4.02 10.14
CA THR A 88 -22.72 3.03 9.19
C THR A 88 -22.11 1.81 9.89
N TYR A 89 -22.00 1.80 11.19
CA TYR A 89 -21.45 0.71 12.00
C TYR A 89 -22.58 -0.05 12.71
N SER A 90 -22.54 -1.38 12.66
CA SER A 90 -23.65 -2.25 13.16
C SER A 90 -23.54 -2.64 14.63
N THR A 91 -22.54 -2.17 15.38
CA THR A 91 -22.29 -2.60 16.77
C THR A 91 -23.01 -1.72 17.79
N GLN A 92 -23.66 -2.34 18.78
CA GLN A 92 -24.09 -1.65 20.01
C GLN A 92 -22.85 -1.34 20.87
N ASN A 93 -22.82 -0.18 21.56
CA ASN A 93 -21.69 0.30 22.37
C ASN A 93 -20.45 0.71 21.55
N GLN A 94 -20.67 1.46 20.49
CA GLN A 94 -19.58 1.98 19.64
C GLN A 94 -18.70 2.96 20.41
N LYS A 95 -17.40 2.76 20.27
CA LYS A 95 -16.40 3.72 20.70
C LYS A 95 -16.05 4.68 19.57
N VAL A 96 -15.72 5.91 19.90
CA VAL A 96 -15.22 6.90 18.94
C VAL A 96 -13.72 7.06 19.15
N LEU A 97 -12.93 6.52 18.22
CA LEU A 97 -11.49 6.58 18.31
C LEU A 97 -10.98 7.86 17.66
N VAL A 98 -10.16 8.63 18.40
CA VAL A 98 -9.68 9.92 17.91
C VAL A 98 -8.17 10.02 18.08
N HIS A 99 -7.50 10.58 17.09
CA HIS A 99 -6.11 10.93 17.17
C HIS A 99 -5.80 12.29 16.50
N CYS A 100 -4.66 12.85 16.84
CA CYS A 100 -4.01 13.90 16.07
C CYS A 100 -2.53 13.58 15.91
N TRP A 101 -1.67 14.55 15.60
CA TRP A 101 -0.25 14.29 15.34
C TRP A 101 0.50 13.65 16.54
N ARG A 102 0.27 14.14 17.78
CA ARG A 102 0.97 13.68 19.01
C ARG A 102 0.02 13.30 20.15
N GLY A 103 -1.27 13.15 19.91
CA GLY A 103 -2.23 12.90 21.01
C GLY A 103 -2.36 14.06 22.00
N GLY A 104 -2.17 15.30 21.53
CA GLY A 104 -2.15 16.52 22.35
C GLY A 104 -3.47 17.32 22.28
N MET A 105 -3.36 18.65 22.26
CA MET A 105 -4.49 19.57 22.38
C MET A 105 -5.59 19.38 21.32
N ARG A 106 -5.25 19.11 20.06
CA ARG A 106 -6.23 18.94 18.98
C ARG A 106 -7.17 17.77 19.23
N SER A 107 -6.62 16.57 19.41
CA SER A 107 -7.44 15.39 19.73
C SER A 107 -8.05 15.46 21.13
N GLY A 108 -7.41 16.13 22.08
CA GLY A 108 -7.97 16.37 23.42
C GLY A 108 -9.20 17.26 23.38
N ALA A 109 -9.21 18.34 22.61
CA ALA A 109 -10.39 19.20 22.44
C ALA A 109 -11.55 18.48 21.75
N MET A 110 -11.25 17.69 20.71
CA MET A 110 -12.25 16.87 20.04
C MET A 110 -12.83 15.82 21.00
N ALA A 111 -11.99 15.14 21.76
CA ALA A 111 -12.42 14.15 22.74
C ALA A 111 -13.26 14.75 23.87
N TRP A 112 -12.90 15.95 24.33
CA TRP A 112 -13.71 16.69 25.29
C TRP A 112 -15.12 16.97 24.74
N LEU A 113 -15.22 17.51 23.54
CA LEU A 113 -16.52 17.78 22.90
C LEU A 113 -17.37 16.52 22.75
N LEU A 114 -16.78 15.47 22.15
CA LEU A 114 -17.51 14.22 21.86
C LEU A 114 -17.90 13.48 23.13
N GLY A 115 -17.02 13.46 24.15
CA GLY A 115 -17.31 12.91 25.47
C GLY A 115 -18.36 13.72 26.21
N PHE A 116 -18.35 15.06 26.10
CA PHE A 116 -19.39 15.92 26.69
C PHE A 116 -20.76 15.65 26.08
N TYR A 117 -20.83 15.40 24.79
CA TYR A 117 -22.08 15.03 24.11
C TYR A 117 -22.59 13.64 24.52
N GLY A 118 -21.72 12.72 24.93
CA GLY A 118 -22.12 11.41 25.43
C GLY A 118 -21.47 10.21 24.74
N PHE A 119 -20.55 10.42 23.80
CA PHE A 119 -19.82 9.33 23.16
C PHE A 119 -18.74 8.73 24.10
N ASP A 120 -18.51 7.42 23.98
CA ASP A 120 -17.35 6.75 24.61
C ASP A 120 -16.11 6.99 23.71
N VAL A 121 -15.22 7.88 24.15
CA VAL A 121 -14.09 8.36 23.35
C VAL A 121 -12.79 7.72 23.77
N VAL A 122 -12.06 7.20 22.80
CA VAL A 122 -10.72 6.61 23.01
C VAL A 122 -9.68 7.42 22.22
N LEU A 123 -8.64 7.88 22.91
CA LEU A 123 -7.52 8.60 22.32
C LEU A 123 -6.32 7.69 22.10
N LEU A 124 -5.69 7.83 20.93
CA LEU A 124 -4.38 7.21 20.68
C LEU A 124 -3.28 7.96 21.43
N GLU A 125 -2.63 7.29 22.38
CA GLU A 125 -1.46 7.82 23.07
C GLU A 125 -0.31 8.06 22.10
N GLY A 126 0.32 9.23 22.17
CA GLY A 126 1.35 9.65 21.23
C GLY A 126 0.85 9.97 19.82
N GLY A 127 -0.45 9.73 19.52
CA GLY A 127 -1.12 10.07 18.28
C GLY A 127 -0.52 9.41 17.03
N TYR A 128 -0.71 10.04 15.88
CA TYR A 128 -0.24 9.53 14.60
C TYR A 128 1.29 9.28 14.57
N LYS A 129 2.07 10.04 15.33
CA LYS A 129 3.52 9.79 15.46
C LYS A 129 3.81 8.42 16.09
N ALA A 130 3.05 8.02 17.11
CA ALA A 130 3.20 6.70 17.72
C ALA A 130 2.79 5.59 16.74
N TYR A 131 1.70 5.78 15.99
CA TYR A 131 1.31 4.88 14.92
C TYR A 131 2.41 4.74 13.85
N ARG A 132 3.04 5.83 13.40
CA ARG A 132 4.14 5.76 12.43
C ARG A 132 5.34 4.98 12.94
N ASN A 133 5.73 5.18 14.20
CA ASN A 133 6.79 4.39 14.81
C ASN A 133 6.44 2.90 14.83
N PHE A 134 5.20 2.57 15.15
CA PHE A 134 4.68 1.20 15.10
C PHE A 134 4.79 0.62 13.68
N VAL A 135 4.33 1.35 12.64
CA VAL A 135 4.43 0.93 11.24
C VAL A 135 5.88 0.61 10.85
N LEU A 136 6.83 1.50 11.16
CA LEU A 136 8.23 1.27 10.82
C LEU A 136 8.82 0.05 11.53
N GLN A 137 8.42 -0.22 12.77
CA GLN A 137 8.79 -1.45 13.48
C GLN A 137 8.19 -2.70 12.83
N GLN A 138 6.91 -2.65 12.42
CA GLN A 138 6.25 -3.75 11.72
C GLN A 138 6.98 -4.13 10.42
N LEU A 139 7.40 -3.15 9.64
CA LEU A 139 8.11 -3.35 8.37
C LEU A 139 9.53 -3.95 8.53
N SER A 140 10.00 -4.08 9.77
CA SER A 140 11.29 -4.69 10.11
C SER A 140 11.15 -6.09 10.75
N LEU A 141 9.94 -6.62 10.89
CA LEU A 141 9.72 -7.95 11.45
C LEU A 141 10.23 -9.05 10.52
N PRO A 142 10.63 -10.22 11.05
CA PRO A 142 11.22 -11.31 10.27
C PRO A 142 10.16 -12.14 9.55
N PHE A 143 9.49 -11.53 8.58
CA PHE A 143 8.49 -12.21 7.76
C PHE A 143 9.10 -13.33 6.93
N LYS A 144 8.31 -14.37 6.68
CA LYS A 144 8.61 -15.45 5.73
C LYS A 144 7.79 -15.22 4.47
N PHE A 145 8.47 -15.09 3.33
CA PHE A 145 7.82 -14.91 2.04
C PHE A 145 8.06 -16.10 1.10
N ASN A 146 7.12 -16.30 0.18
CA ASN A 146 7.30 -17.01 -1.08
C ASN A 146 7.27 -15.96 -2.18
N VAL A 147 8.37 -15.77 -2.88
CA VAL A 147 8.51 -14.69 -3.86
C VAL A 147 8.26 -15.21 -5.26
N ILE A 148 7.30 -14.62 -5.99
CA ILE A 148 7.01 -14.97 -7.39
C ILE A 148 7.77 -14.03 -8.31
N GLY A 149 8.72 -14.59 -9.06
CA GLY A 149 9.40 -13.95 -10.17
C GLY A 149 8.87 -14.41 -11.52
N GLY A 150 9.41 -13.82 -12.57
CA GLY A 150 9.07 -14.18 -13.96
C GLY A 150 9.17 -12.96 -14.85
N TYR A 151 9.37 -13.20 -16.14
CA TYR A 151 9.46 -12.16 -17.16
C TYR A 151 8.22 -11.26 -17.21
N THR A 152 8.37 -10.10 -17.79
CA THR A 152 7.23 -9.19 -18.03
C THR A 152 6.16 -9.91 -18.88
N GLY A 153 4.90 -9.76 -18.47
CA GLY A 153 3.76 -10.39 -19.13
C GLY A 153 3.48 -11.85 -18.75
N SER A 154 4.13 -12.39 -17.73
CA SER A 154 3.85 -13.76 -17.26
C SER A 154 2.63 -13.89 -16.33
N GLY A 155 1.85 -12.81 -16.11
CA GLY A 155 0.60 -12.88 -15.34
C GLY A 155 0.79 -13.09 -13.83
N LYS A 156 1.92 -12.62 -13.27
CA LYS A 156 2.23 -12.80 -11.83
C LYS A 156 1.15 -12.25 -10.91
N THR A 157 0.64 -11.06 -11.21
CA THR A 157 -0.38 -10.39 -10.40
C THR A 157 -1.67 -11.18 -10.37
N GLU A 158 -2.11 -11.71 -11.52
CA GLU A 158 -3.29 -12.58 -11.63
C GLU A 158 -3.08 -13.91 -10.90
N VAL A 159 -1.88 -14.48 -10.97
CA VAL A 159 -1.50 -15.69 -10.21
C VAL A 159 -1.57 -15.41 -8.70
N LEU A 160 -1.10 -14.26 -8.21
CA LEU A 160 -1.23 -13.90 -6.80
C LEU A 160 -2.69 -13.77 -6.36
N GLN A 161 -3.55 -13.19 -7.20
CA GLN A 161 -4.99 -13.12 -6.91
C GLN A 161 -5.63 -14.51 -6.84
N GLU A 162 -5.21 -15.42 -7.71
CA GLU A 162 -5.69 -16.79 -7.69
C GLU A 162 -5.19 -17.57 -6.46
N LEU A 163 -3.93 -17.39 -6.06
CA LEU A 163 -3.39 -17.93 -4.80
C LEU A 163 -4.20 -17.47 -3.59
N LYS A 164 -4.67 -16.21 -3.58
CA LYS A 164 -5.55 -15.70 -2.53
C LYS A 164 -6.89 -16.44 -2.49
N GLN A 165 -7.48 -16.79 -3.65
CA GLN A 165 -8.69 -17.62 -3.71
C GLN A 165 -8.45 -19.02 -3.16
N HIS A 166 -7.24 -19.53 -3.26
CA HIS A 166 -6.79 -20.77 -2.64
C HIS A 166 -6.38 -20.63 -1.16
N ASN A 167 -6.89 -19.61 -0.44
CA ASN A 167 -6.62 -19.35 0.98
C ASN A 167 -5.13 -19.21 1.32
N GLN A 168 -4.32 -18.75 0.36
CA GLN A 168 -2.94 -18.36 0.62
C GLN A 168 -2.87 -16.92 1.13
N ALA A 169 -1.90 -16.65 2.02
CA ALA A 169 -1.57 -15.30 2.41
C ALA A 169 -0.86 -14.60 1.24
N VAL A 170 -1.37 -13.46 0.80
CA VAL A 170 -0.86 -12.74 -0.39
C VAL A 170 -0.75 -11.24 -0.08
N ILE A 171 0.33 -10.64 -0.52
CA ILE A 171 0.51 -9.17 -0.56
C ILE A 171 0.85 -8.78 -1.99
N ASP A 172 0.02 -7.93 -2.57
CA ASP A 172 0.16 -7.35 -3.91
C ASP A 172 0.81 -5.95 -3.77
N LEU A 173 2.12 -5.88 -3.97
CA LEU A 173 2.87 -4.63 -3.85
C LEU A 173 2.51 -3.62 -4.93
N GLU A 174 2.24 -4.08 -6.15
CA GLU A 174 1.82 -3.23 -7.27
C GLU A 174 0.47 -2.56 -6.96
N GLN A 175 -0.47 -3.30 -6.40
CA GLN A 175 -1.77 -2.76 -5.99
C GLN A 175 -1.61 -1.71 -4.88
N ILE A 176 -0.82 -1.98 -3.84
CA ILE A 176 -0.60 -1.04 -2.73
C ILE A 176 0.12 0.22 -3.23
N ALA A 177 1.07 0.08 -4.15
CA ALA A 177 1.80 1.18 -4.76
C ALA A 177 1.01 1.92 -5.83
N CYS A 178 -0.15 1.41 -6.28
CA CYS A 178 -0.88 1.89 -7.45
C CYS A 178 0.01 1.98 -8.70
N HIS A 179 0.89 0.98 -8.93
CA HIS A 179 1.85 1.02 -10.01
C HIS A 179 2.42 -0.37 -10.34
N LYS A 180 2.37 -0.80 -11.61
CA LYS A 180 2.81 -2.12 -12.10
C LYS A 180 4.32 -2.22 -12.39
N GLY A 181 5.17 -1.66 -11.56
CA GLY A 181 6.64 -1.80 -11.60
C GLY A 181 7.36 -1.22 -12.83
N SER A 182 6.80 -1.28 -14.02
CA SER A 182 7.44 -0.88 -15.28
C SER A 182 7.20 0.59 -15.65
N SER A 183 7.82 1.09 -16.76
CA SER A 183 7.52 2.43 -17.30
C SER A 183 6.06 2.62 -17.74
N PHE A 184 5.37 1.53 -18.00
CA PHE A 184 3.94 1.47 -18.32
C PHE A 184 3.08 1.27 -17.08
N GLY A 185 3.68 1.11 -15.91
CA GLY A 185 3.04 0.68 -14.67
C GLY A 185 1.99 1.64 -14.12
N ALA A 186 2.04 2.92 -14.50
CA ALA A 186 1.03 3.90 -14.12
C ALA A 186 -0.25 3.85 -15.00
N LEU A 187 -0.20 3.15 -16.16
CA LEU A 187 -1.33 3.12 -17.08
C LEU A 187 -2.52 2.36 -16.49
N GLY A 188 -3.66 3.05 -16.41
CA GLY A 188 -4.90 2.50 -15.84
C GLY A 188 -4.90 2.39 -14.32
N MET A 189 -3.86 2.89 -13.64
CA MET A 189 -3.78 2.95 -12.19
C MET A 189 -4.20 4.33 -11.66
N LYS A 190 -4.59 4.38 -10.39
CA LYS A 190 -4.77 5.64 -9.66
C LYS A 190 -3.41 6.30 -9.43
N GLU A 191 -3.43 7.56 -8.99
CA GLU A 191 -2.22 8.24 -8.53
C GLU A 191 -1.55 7.45 -7.40
N GLN A 192 -0.20 7.36 -7.44
CA GLN A 192 0.55 6.69 -6.40
C GLN A 192 0.36 7.40 -5.05
N PRO A 193 0.23 6.65 -3.96
CA PRO A 193 0.20 7.23 -2.63
C PRO A 193 1.53 7.91 -2.29
N SER A 194 1.56 8.73 -1.24
CA SER A 194 2.83 9.15 -0.64
C SER A 194 3.60 7.93 -0.14
N GLN A 195 4.92 8.07 0.00
CA GLN A 195 5.77 7.02 0.60
C GLN A 195 5.23 6.56 1.96
N GLU A 196 4.81 7.50 2.78
CA GLU A 196 4.30 7.24 4.12
C GLU A 196 2.95 6.51 4.10
N GLN A 197 2.05 6.88 3.16
CA GLN A 197 0.78 6.18 3.02
C GLN A 197 0.96 4.76 2.47
N PHE A 198 1.89 4.57 1.53
CA PHE A 198 2.26 3.22 1.06
C PHE A 198 2.71 2.33 2.22
N GLU A 199 3.61 2.83 3.07
CA GLU A 199 4.11 2.09 4.25
C GLU A 199 2.99 1.78 5.24
N ASN A 200 2.06 2.72 5.47
CA ASN A 200 0.89 2.50 6.31
C ASN A 200 -0.01 1.37 5.76
N ASN A 201 -0.26 1.40 4.46
CA ASN A 201 -1.08 0.39 3.79
C ASN A 201 -0.39 -0.98 3.80
N LEU A 202 0.91 -1.03 3.53
CA LEU A 202 1.71 -2.25 3.57
C LEU A 202 1.71 -2.87 4.97
N ALA A 203 1.92 -2.08 6.02
CA ALA A 203 1.86 -2.56 7.40
C ALA A 203 0.48 -3.10 7.77
N LEU A 204 -0.60 -2.48 7.29
CA LEU A 204 -1.96 -3.01 7.46
C LEU A 204 -2.12 -4.37 6.79
N GLU A 205 -1.65 -4.54 5.55
CA GLU A 205 -1.75 -5.85 4.86
C GLU A 205 -0.89 -6.92 5.55
N LEU A 206 0.30 -6.58 6.01
CA LEU A 206 1.16 -7.48 6.78
C LEU A 206 0.49 -7.92 8.08
N SER A 207 -0.16 -7.00 8.80
CA SER A 207 -0.79 -7.27 10.11
C SER A 207 -1.89 -8.33 10.08
N LYS A 208 -2.46 -8.61 8.90
CA LYS A 208 -3.47 -9.66 8.71
C LYS A 208 -2.89 -11.07 8.72
N ASN A 209 -1.56 -11.20 8.64
CA ASN A 209 -0.87 -12.46 8.39
C ASN A 209 0.01 -12.94 9.55
N TYR A 210 0.02 -12.24 10.67
CA TYR A 210 0.75 -12.65 11.87
C TYR A 210 0.00 -12.19 13.13
N TYR A 211 0.45 -12.70 14.26
CA TYR A 211 0.05 -12.21 15.60
C TYR A 211 1.22 -12.30 16.57
N ILE A 212 1.15 -11.54 17.64
CA ILE A 212 2.07 -11.63 18.77
C ILE A 212 1.37 -12.44 19.85
N ASN A 213 1.99 -13.55 20.27
CA ASN A 213 1.42 -14.40 21.31
C ASN A 213 1.61 -13.80 22.73
N GLU A 214 1.09 -14.47 23.75
CA GLU A 214 1.19 -14.05 25.16
C GLU A 214 2.64 -13.95 25.65
N GLN A 215 3.55 -14.73 25.07
CA GLN A 215 4.99 -14.70 25.36
C GLN A 215 5.75 -13.61 24.56
N GLN A 216 5.04 -12.69 23.93
CA GLN A 216 5.61 -11.62 23.09
C GLN A 216 6.42 -12.13 21.86
N GLN A 217 6.09 -13.32 21.36
CA GLN A 217 6.74 -13.92 20.20
C GLN A 217 5.94 -13.60 18.91
N PHE A 218 6.66 -13.29 17.84
CA PHE A 218 6.11 -13.13 16.51
C PHE A 218 5.73 -14.49 15.90
N ILE A 219 4.46 -14.70 15.60
CA ILE A 219 3.93 -15.93 15.01
C ILE A 219 3.32 -15.62 13.65
N GLN A 220 3.87 -16.23 12.62
CA GLN A 220 3.35 -16.18 11.26
C GLN A 220 2.95 -17.59 10.83
N PRO A 221 1.65 -17.89 10.72
CA PRO A 221 1.15 -19.25 10.46
C PRO A 221 1.54 -19.79 9.07
N LYS A 222 1.59 -18.93 8.06
CA LYS A 222 1.92 -19.29 6.68
C LYS A 222 2.88 -18.28 6.05
N PRO A 223 3.79 -18.70 5.15
CA PRO A 223 4.53 -17.76 4.31
C PRO A 223 3.57 -16.88 3.49
N ILE A 224 3.97 -15.64 3.26
CA ILE A 224 3.20 -14.68 2.46
C ILE A 224 3.73 -14.72 1.03
N TRP A 225 2.84 -14.88 0.06
CA TRP A 225 3.17 -14.75 -1.36
C TRP A 225 3.26 -13.30 -1.76
N ILE A 226 4.32 -12.95 -2.50
CA ILE A 226 4.63 -11.57 -2.90
C ILE A 226 5.36 -11.55 -4.25
N GLU A 227 5.22 -10.44 -5.01
CA GLU A 227 5.97 -10.28 -6.26
C GLU A 227 7.45 -10.04 -6.02
N ASN A 228 8.28 -10.52 -6.96
CA ASN A 228 9.70 -10.18 -7.07
C ASN A 228 9.88 -8.79 -7.69
N GLU A 229 9.57 -7.76 -6.93
CA GLU A 229 9.69 -6.39 -7.36
C GLU A 229 11.09 -5.81 -7.09
N SER A 230 11.42 -4.75 -7.83
CA SER A 230 12.61 -3.95 -7.52
C SER A 230 12.39 -3.14 -6.24
N GLN A 231 13.48 -2.68 -5.61
CA GLN A 231 13.38 -1.82 -4.43
C GLN A 231 12.53 -0.56 -4.69
N ARG A 232 12.40 -0.15 -5.96
CA ARG A 232 11.61 1.02 -6.34
C ARG A 232 10.47 0.64 -7.29
N ILE A 233 9.23 0.92 -6.88
CA ILE A 233 8.01 0.74 -7.65
C ILE A 233 7.44 2.11 -8.02
N GLY A 234 7.73 2.58 -9.24
CA GLY A 234 7.40 3.95 -9.65
C GLY A 234 8.12 5.00 -8.81
N LEU A 235 7.38 5.76 -8.01
CA LEU A 235 7.91 6.78 -7.07
C LEU A 235 8.14 6.24 -5.65
N ILE A 236 7.64 5.05 -5.35
CA ILE A 236 7.69 4.43 -4.02
C ILE A 236 8.98 3.61 -3.87
N ASN A 237 9.60 3.68 -2.69
CA ASN A 237 10.70 2.81 -2.32
C ASN A 237 10.25 1.80 -1.26
N LEU A 238 10.53 0.53 -1.48
CA LEU A 238 10.33 -0.49 -0.45
C LEU A 238 11.28 -0.21 0.71
N PRO A 239 10.81 -0.25 1.98
CA PRO A 239 11.66 -0.08 3.15
C PRO A 239 12.81 -1.09 3.13
N LYS A 240 14.02 -0.62 3.41
CA LYS A 240 15.23 -1.45 3.25
C LYS A 240 15.16 -2.79 3.99
N PRO A 241 14.78 -2.88 5.28
CA PRO A 241 14.70 -4.16 5.98
C PRO A 241 13.69 -5.12 5.34
N PHE A 242 12.53 -4.59 4.92
CA PHE A 242 11.48 -5.36 4.24
C PHE A 242 12.01 -5.91 2.90
N TYR A 243 12.67 -5.09 2.11
CA TYR A 243 13.24 -5.49 0.83
C TYR A 243 14.35 -6.54 0.98
N GLU A 244 15.22 -6.40 1.98
CA GLU A 244 16.26 -7.40 2.30
C GLU A 244 15.65 -8.76 2.67
N THR A 245 14.52 -8.76 3.39
CA THR A 245 13.77 -9.98 3.69
C THR A 245 13.21 -10.64 2.43
N ILE A 246 12.67 -9.86 1.48
CA ILE A 246 12.22 -10.38 0.17
C ILE A 246 13.40 -11.01 -0.57
N LEU A 247 14.54 -10.34 -0.61
CA LEU A 247 15.74 -10.85 -1.32
C LEU A 247 16.28 -12.16 -0.75
N SER A 248 16.17 -12.37 0.55
CA SER A 248 16.62 -13.60 1.21
C SER A 248 15.60 -14.74 1.19
N SER A 249 14.37 -14.48 0.75
CA SER A 249 13.28 -15.45 0.73
C SER A 249 13.36 -16.37 -0.51
N PRO A 250 12.74 -17.57 -0.50
CA PRO A 250 12.64 -18.46 -1.66
C PRO A 250 12.03 -17.74 -2.87
N LEU A 251 12.65 -17.93 -4.04
CA LEU A 251 12.21 -17.33 -5.31
C LEU A 251 11.71 -18.43 -6.25
N ILE A 252 10.47 -18.29 -6.69
CA ILE A 252 9.83 -19.14 -7.69
C ILE A 252 9.67 -18.31 -8.95
N VAL A 253 10.27 -18.76 -10.07
CA VAL A 253 10.19 -18.06 -11.36
C VAL A 253 9.22 -18.77 -12.27
N LEU A 254 8.13 -18.08 -12.62
CA LEU A 254 7.18 -18.52 -13.62
C LEU A 254 7.76 -18.26 -15.02
N ASN A 255 8.09 -19.36 -15.73
CA ASN A 255 8.65 -19.30 -17.07
C ASN A 255 7.58 -19.64 -18.11
N ILE A 256 7.20 -18.63 -18.90
CA ILE A 256 6.17 -18.73 -19.96
C ILE A 256 6.79 -18.33 -21.30
N PRO A 257 6.46 -19.01 -22.42
CA PRO A 257 6.98 -18.69 -23.74
C PRO A 257 6.74 -17.23 -24.16
N PHE A 258 7.70 -16.65 -24.85
CA PHE A 258 7.69 -15.25 -25.28
C PHE A 258 6.40 -14.84 -26.00
N ASN A 259 5.94 -15.63 -26.97
CA ASN A 259 4.76 -15.28 -27.75
C ASN A 259 3.48 -15.24 -26.91
N GLN A 260 3.33 -16.12 -25.90
CA GLN A 260 2.20 -16.12 -24.99
C GLN A 260 2.18 -14.86 -24.12
N ARG A 261 3.36 -14.44 -23.65
CA ARG A 261 3.52 -13.21 -22.88
C ARG A 261 3.27 -11.97 -23.74
N LEU A 262 3.69 -11.98 -25.00
CA LEU A 262 3.45 -10.90 -25.95
C LEU A 262 1.95 -10.74 -26.21
N ASP A 263 1.24 -11.81 -26.51
CA ASP A 263 -0.21 -11.78 -26.75
C ASP A 263 -0.97 -11.29 -25.51
N TYR A 264 -0.58 -11.74 -24.32
CA TYR A 264 -1.13 -11.26 -23.07
C TYR A 264 -0.90 -9.76 -22.84
N ILE A 265 0.33 -9.25 -23.11
CA ILE A 265 0.65 -7.82 -23.01
C ILE A 265 -0.17 -7.00 -23.99
N VAL A 266 -0.26 -7.43 -25.25
CA VAL A 266 -1.05 -6.75 -26.28
C VAL A 266 -2.51 -6.66 -25.88
N SER A 267 -3.11 -7.71 -25.33
CA SER A 267 -4.49 -7.70 -24.89
C SER A 267 -4.74 -6.73 -23.71
N ASN A 268 -3.77 -6.58 -22.81
CA ASN A 268 -3.89 -5.73 -21.64
C ASN A 268 -3.59 -4.25 -21.89
N TYR A 269 -2.54 -3.98 -22.68
CA TYR A 269 -2.06 -2.62 -22.90
C TYR A 269 -2.47 -2.02 -24.25
N GLY A 270 -2.82 -2.84 -25.24
CA GLY A 270 -3.22 -2.37 -26.57
C GLY A 270 -4.51 -1.55 -26.60
N ARG A 271 -5.27 -1.55 -25.48
CA ARG A 271 -6.49 -0.75 -25.32
C ARG A 271 -6.24 0.71 -24.87
N PHE A 272 -5.01 1.04 -24.50
CA PHE A 272 -4.69 2.41 -24.08
C PHE A 272 -4.39 3.31 -25.29
N ASP A 273 -4.67 4.60 -25.13
CA ASP A 273 -4.42 5.60 -26.16
C ASP A 273 -2.93 5.64 -26.55
N ASN A 274 -2.67 5.79 -27.84
CA ASN A 274 -1.30 5.82 -28.38
C ASN A 274 -0.43 6.90 -27.72
N ASP A 275 -0.97 8.07 -27.41
CA ASP A 275 -0.22 9.16 -26.75
C ASP A 275 0.31 8.74 -25.36
N LYS A 276 -0.49 7.97 -24.62
CA LYS A 276 -0.07 7.43 -23.31
C LYS A 276 1.01 6.38 -23.48
N LEU A 277 0.88 5.50 -24.47
CA LEU A 277 1.88 4.48 -24.79
C LEU A 277 3.19 5.12 -25.25
N VAL A 278 3.15 6.09 -26.16
CA VAL A 278 4.32 6.85 -26.63
C VAL A 278 5.01 7.57 -25.47
N THR A 279 4.24 8.21 -24.58
CA THR A 279 4.79 8.85 -23.38
C THR A 279 5.54 7.85 -22.49
N ALA A 280 5.02 6.64 -22.31
CA ALA A 280 5.68 5.59 -21.54
C ALA A 280 6.98 5.11 -22.22
N VAL A 281 6.99 4.98 -23.53
CA VAL A 281 8.21 4.66 -24.33
C VAL A 281 9.28 5.74 -24.17
N MET A 282 8.89 7.02 -24.27
CA MET A 282 9.80 8.15 -24.10
C MET A 282 10.47 8.19 -22.72
N ARG A 283 9.82 7.73 -21.66
CA ARG A 283 10.43 7.62 -20.32
C ARG A 283 11.64 6.70 -20.27
N ILE A 284 11.70 5.69 -21.16
CA ILE A 284 12.80 4.72 -21.20
C ILE A 284 13.74 4.90 -22.39
N GLN A 285 13.56 5.92 -23.23
CA GLN A 285 14.30 6.12 -24.48
C GLN A 285 15.82 6.00 -24.33
N LYS A 286 16.40 6.53 -23.23
CA LYS A 286 17.85 6.44 -22.96
C LYS A 286 18.33 5.00 -22.75
N ARG A 287 17.49 4.12 -22.21
CA ARG A 287 17.81 2.72 -21.92
C ARG A 287 17.42 1.79 -23.06
N LEU A 288 16.32 2.10 -23.76
CA LEU A 288 15.85 1.36 -24.92
C LEU A 288 16.78 1.55 -26.12
N GLY A 289 17.35 2.75 -26.27
CA GLY A 289 18.21 3.14 -27.41
C GLY A 289 17.42 3.86 -28.50
N GLY A 290 18.13 4.68 -29.30
CA GLY A 290 17.47 5.58 -30.25
C GLY A 290 16.71 4.84 -31.36
N LEU A 291 17.27 3.77 -31.92
CA LEU A 291 16.64 3.01 -32.99
C LEU A 291 15.38 2.29 -32.54
N ASP A 292 15.46 1.55 -31.42
CA ASP A 292 14.33 0.82 -30.86
C ASP A 292 13.22 1.77 -30.38
N THR A 293 13.59 2.93 -29.82
CA THR A 293 12.61 3.98 -29.45
C THR A 293 11.85 4.47 -30.68
N LYS A 294 12.58 4.82 -31.77
CA LYS A 294 11.98 5.29 -33.04
C LYS A 294 11.04 4.22 -33.60
N ASN A 295 11.53 2.98 -33.73
CA ASN A 295 10.74 1.87 -34.27
C ASN A 295 9.47 1.62 -33.45
N THR A 296 9.60 1.58 -32.12
CA THR A 296 8.44 1.37 -31.21
C THR A 296 7.39 2.46 -31.39
N ILE A 297 7.81 3.74 -31.46
CA ILE A 297 6.89 4.86 -31.64
C ILE A 297 6.21 4.77 -33.02
N ASN A 298 6.96 4.49 -34.10
CA ASN A 298 6.39 4.34 -35.43
C ASN A 298 5.34 3.22 -35.48
N PHE A 299 5.63 2.04 -34.90
CA PHE A 299 4.67 0.94 -34.83
C PHE A 299 3.39 1.34 -34.06
N LEU A 300 3.52 2.09 -32.96
CA LEU A 300 2.34 2.59 -32.23
C LEU A 300 1.51 3.56 -33.08
N LEU A 301 2.15 4.48 -33.80
CA LEU A 301 1.47 5.45 -34.67
C LEU A 301 0.79 4.79 -35.87
N GLU A 302 1.37 3.70 -36.39
CA GLU A 302 0.82 2.87 -37.46
C GLU A 302 -0.30 1.90 -36.97
N GLY A 303 -0.60 1.87 -35.67
CA GLY A 303 -1.56 0.94 -35.08
C GLY A 303 -1.03 -0.50 -34.93
N ASN A 304 0.25 -0.74 -35.23
CA ASN A 304 0.88 -2.06 -35.08
C ASN A 304 1.37 -2.28 -33.64
N THR A 305 0.42 -2.33 -32.72
CA THR A 305 0.67 -2.48 -31.28
C THR A 305 1.48 -3.74 -30.95
N LYS A 306 1.27 -4.84 -31.69
CA LYS A 306 2.00 -6.10 -31.45
C LYS A 306 3.48 -5.93 -31.72
N ALA A 307 3.87 -5.32 -32.84
CA ALA A 307 5.27 -5.07 -33.16
C ALA A 307 5.94 -4.11 -32.17
N ALA A 308 5.22 -3.09 -31.71
CA ALA A 308 5.71 -2.18 -30.69
C ALA A 308 6.02 -2.91 -29.37
N PHE A 309 5.08 -3.74 -28.88
CA PHE A 309 5.28 -4.49 -27.65
C PHE A 309 6.29 -5.64 -27.80
N GLU A 310 6.51 -6.17 -28.98
CA GLU A 310 7.58 -7.14 -29.22
C GLU A 310 8.96 -6.53 -28.97
N VAL A 311 9.22 -5.31 -29.47
CA VAL A 311 10.48 -4.58 -29.19
C VAL A 311 10.63 -4.32 -27.70
N LEU A 312 9.58 -3.83 -27.06
CA LEU A 312 9.58 -3.52 -25.63
C LEU A 312 9.78 -4.76 -24.77
N LEU A 313 9.14 -5.86 -25.10
CA LEU A 313 9.24 -7.11 -24.33
C LEU A 313 10.65 -7.70 -24.41
N LYS A 314 11.29 -7.69 -25.60
CA LYS A 314 12.70 -8.07 -25.76
C LYS A 314 13.65 -7.23 -24.91
N TYR A 315 13.37 -5.91 -24.83
CA TYR A 315 14.12 -5.02 -23.94
C TYR A 315 13.95 -5.39 -22.47
N TYR A 316 12.70 -5.61 -22.01
CA TYR A 316 12.44 -5.96 -20.61
C TYR A 316 13.01 -7.32 -20.23
N ASP A 317 12.95 -8.30 -21.12
CA ASP A 317 13.53 -9.62 -20.89
C ASP A 317 15.05 -9.53 -20.65
N LYS A 318 15.75 -8.77 -21.51
CA LYS A 318 17.18 -8.50 -21.33
C LYS A 318 17.51 -7.79 -20.01
N GLN A 319 16.62 -6.89 -19.54
CA GLN A 319 16.83 -6.24 -18.23
C GLN A 319 16.56 -7.21 -17.07
N TYR A 320 15.56 -8.07 -17.19
CA TYR A 320 15.25 -9.09 -16.19
C TYR A 320 16.42 -10.08 -16.04
N GLU A 321 16.96 -10.59 -17.14
CA GLU A 321 18.12 -11.51 -17.15
C GLU A 321 19.34 -10.88 -16.46
N LYS A 322 19.70 -9.65 -16.83
CA LYS A 322 20.80 -8.92 -16.18
C LYS A 322 20.59 -8.73 -14.68
N SER A 323 19.35 -8.47 -14.27
CA SER A 323 19.00 -8.32 -12.85
C SER A 323 19.09 -9.65 -12.12
N ALA A 324 18.61 -10.74 -12.74
CA ALA A 324 18.69 -12.09 -12.20
C ALA A 324 20.15 -12.55 -12.01
N GLU A 325 20.99 -12.37 -13.03
CA GLU A 325 22.43 -12.66 -12.98
C GLU A 325 23.13 -11.88 -11.86
N LYS A 326 22.85 -10.57 -11.77
CA LYS A 326 23.45 -9.70 -10.74
C LYS A 326 23.03 -10.10 -9.34
N SER A 327 21.80 -10.57 -9.16
CA SER A 327 21.28 -10.96 -7.85
C SER A 327 21.90 -12.24 -7.32
N GLY A 328 22.32 -13.15 -8.21
CA GLY A 328 22.87 -14.47 -7.88
C GLY A 328 21.88 -15.38 -7.10
N ARG A 329 20.60 -15.00 -7.00
CA ARG A 329 19.57 -15.78 -6.28
C ARG A 329 19.29 -17.10 -7.00
N LYS A 330 19.30 -18.18 -6.25
CA LYS A 330 18.78 -19.46 -6.74
C LYS A 330 17.25 -19.35 -6.86
N ALA A 331 16.74 -19.69 -8.02
CA ALA A 331 15.31 -19.67 -8.28
C ALA A 331 14.81 -21.08 -8.60
N GLU A 332 13.65 -21.44 -8.10
CA GLU A 332 12.93 -22.60 -8.53
C GLU A 332 12.07 -22.24 -9.76
N VAL A 333 12.34 -22.87 -10.90
CA VAL A 333 11.63 -22.57 -12.14
C VAL A 333 10.40 -23.44 -12.29
N VAL A 334 9.27 -22.81 -12.51
CA VAL A 334 7.99 -23.44 -12.87
C VAL A 334 7.68 -23.08 -14.32
N SER A 335 7.75 -24.06 -15.21
CA SER A 335 7.42 -23.87 -16.63
C SER A 335 5.92 -24.00 -16.83
N ALA A 336 5.34 -23.04 -17.56
CA ALA A 336 3.93 -23.06 -17.96
C ALA A 336 3.84 -22.71 -19.46
N GLU A 337 2.85 -23.30 -20.14
CA GLU A 337 2.71 -23.15 -21.60
C GLU A 337 2.00 -21.86 -21.99
N ILE A 338 1.09 -21.37 -21.14
CA ILE A 338 0.23 -20.20 -21.39
C ILE A 338 0.15 -19.27 -20.19
N VAL A 339 -0.32 -18.05 -20.40
CA VAL A 339 -0.64 -17.10 -19.33
C VAL A 339 -2.07 -17.39 -18.85
N ASP A 340 -2.19 -18.35 -17.95
CA ASP A 340 -3.44 -18.71 -17.27
C ASP A 340 -3.24 -18.69 -15.75
N ALA A 341 -3.90 -17.76 -15.06
CA ALA A 341 -3.71 -17.56 -13.64
C ALA A 341 -4.02 -18.81 -12.80
N LYS A 342 -5.11 -19.49 -13.12
CA LYS A 342 -5.60 -20.66 -12.36
C LYS A 342 -4.70 -21.88 -12.54
N GLN A 343 -4.32 -22.19 -13.79
CA GLN A 343 -3.39 -23.28 -14.07
C GLN A 343 -2.03 -23.01 -13.44
N ASN A 344 -1.52 -21.77 -13.60
CA ASN A 344 -0.20 -21.41 -13.14
C ASN A 344 -0.11 -21.34 -11.61
N ALA A 345 -1.16 -20.89 -10.92
CA ALA A 345 -1.26 -20.98 -9.46
C ALA A 345 -1.22 -22.41 -8.97
N THR A 346 -1.95 -23.31 -9.64
CA THR A 346 -1.95 -24.75 -9.31
C THR A 346 -0.57 -25.38 -9.49
N LEU A 347 0.12 -25.07 -10.61
CA LEU A 347 1.49 -25.54 -10.86
C LEU A 347 2.47 -25.08 -9.77
N ILE A 348 2.37 -23.81 -9.35
CA ILE A 348 3.20 -23.25 -8.28
C ILE A 348 2.91 -23.91 -6.94
N LEU A 349 1.63 -24.10 -6.59
CA LEU A 349 1.26 -24.74 -5.32
C LEU A 349 1.75 -26.18 -5.24
N ASN A 350 1.57 -26.96 -6.30
CA ASN A 350 2.04 -28.36 -6.37
C ASN A 350 3.57 -28.48 -6.24
N LYS A 351 4.29 -27.45 -6.65
CA LYS A 351 5.75 -27.41 -6.57
C LYS A 351 6.26 -27.07 -5.17
N VAL A 352 5.59 -26.11 -4.49
CA VAL A 352 6.01 -25.56 -3.18
C VAL A 352 5.44 -26.37 -2.02
N ILE A 353 4.24 -26.92 -2.20
CA ILE A 353 3.56 -27.77 -1.21
C ILE A 353 3.45 -29.16 -1.84
N PRO A 354 4.48 -30.02 -1.72
CA PRO A 354 4.34 -31.39 -2.19
C PRO A 354 3.11 -32.00 -1.50
N SER A 355 2.21 -32.56 -2.30
CA SER A 355 1.07 -33.30 -1.79
C SER A 355 1.58 -34.32 -0.78
N ASN A 356 1.18 -34.24 0.48
CA ASN A 356 1.30 -35.30 1.47
C ASN A 356 0.31 -36.42 1.13
N ASP A 357 0.37 -36.94 -0.10
CA ASP A 357 -0.33 -38.11 -0.55
C ASP A 357 0.67 -39.20 -0.93
N SER A 358 1.25 -39.78 0.09
CA SER A 358 1.76 -41.15 0.04
C SER A 358 2.11 -41.61 1.44
N HIS A 359 1.08 -42.00 2.21
CA HIS A 359 1.07 -43.27 2.94
C HIS A 359 -0.26 -43.46 3.67
#